data_f04376cf53b67c1f1a3fb55a5c85ecfc
#
_entry.id   f04376cf53b67c1f1a3fb55a5c85ecfc
#
_cell.length_a   1.000
_cell.length_b   1.000
_cell.length_c   1.000
_cell.angle_alpha   90.00
_cell.angle_beta   90.00
_cell.angle_gamma   90.00
#
_symmetry.space_group_name_H-M   'P 1'
#
loop_
_entity.id
_entity.type
_entity.pdbx_description
1 polymer ?
#
loop_
_entity_poly.entity_id
_entity_poly.type
_entity_poly.pdbx_seq_one_letter_code
_entity_poly.pdbx_strand_id
1 'polypeptide(L)'
;FGNDSALKAGEYEVKPQASMRDIMELLKSGKSVMYSLTVPEGLTVEQALQRIAEQAALDGDMPATIPPEGSLATDTLRFTRGATRQQMVDKLLADQKKLVEDVWQRRAPDLPLANVDDFVILASIVEKETGKGDERSRVAAVFLNRLAKGMRLQSDPTIIYGLFGGKGKPADRPIYQSDIKKPTPYNTYLING
;
A
#
# COMPACT_ATOMS: atom_id res chain seq x y z
N PHE A 1 38.10 -7.68 -30.08
CA PHE A 1 36.68 -7.45 -29.76
C PHE A 1 36.14 -8.64 -28.96
N GLY A 2 36.37 -8.69 -27.68
CA GLY A 2 36.02 -9.84 -26.85
C GLY A 2 35.35 -9.41 -25.52
N ASN A 3 34.33 -8.52 -25.56
CA ASN A 3 33.70 -7.95 -24.36
C ASN A 3 32.15 -8.03 -24.34
N ASP A 4 31.57 -8.90 -25.17
CA ASP A 4 30.10 -8.98 -25.29
C ASP A 4 29.42 -9.49 -24.00
N SER A 5 30.13 -10.30 -23.21
CA SER A 5 29.63 -10.80 -21.92
C SER A 5 29.65 -9.77 -20.77
N ALA A 6 30.25 -8.60 -20.97
CA ALA A 6 30.33 -7.54 -19.95
C ALA A 6 29.26 -6.49 -20.10
N LEU A 7 28.48 -6.50 -21.19
CA LEU A 7 27.40 -5.52 -21.40
C LEU A 7 26.15 -5.94 -20.64
N LYS A 8 25.60 -5.01 -19.90
CA LYS A 8 24.37 -5.25 -19.12
C LYS A 8 23.16 -4.69 -19.87
N ALA A 9 22.12 -5.50 -20.02
CA ALA A 9 20.86 -5.05 -20.60
C ALA A 9 20.19 -4.00 -19.70
N GLY A 10 19.51 -3.02 -20.30
CA GLY A 10 18.82 -1.96 -19.57
C GLY A 10 18.59 -0.73 -20.43
N GLU A 11 17.88 0.24 -19.87
CA GLU A 11 17.72 1.58 -20.44
C GLU A 11 18.81 2.50 -19.88
N TYR A 12 19.50 3.21 -20.74
CA TYR A 12 20.62 4.06 -20.33
C TYR A 12 20.46 5.48 -20.86
N GLU A 13 20.72 6.44 -20.00
CA GLU A 13 20.78 7.85 -20.40
C GLU A 13 22.15 8.15 -21.01
N VAL A 14 22.18 8.34 -22.33
CA VAL A 14 23.39 8.73 -23.05
C VAL A 14 23.47 10.25 -23.15
N LYS A 15 24.54 10.83 -22.62
CA LYS A 15 24.75 12.28 -22.69
C LYS A 15 25.00 12.72 -24.13
N PRO A 16 24.57 13.93 -24.52
CA PRO A 16 24.95 14.51 -25.80
C PRO A 16 26.46 14.50 -26.00
N GLN A 17 26.91 14.17 -27.20
CA GLN A 17 28.34 14.07 -27.60
C GLN A 17 29.13 12.97 -26.89
N ALA A 18 28.49 11.99 -26.26
CA ALA A 18 29.20 10.81 -25.72
C ALA A 18 29.93 10.06 -26.81
N SER A 19 31.20 9.73 -26.57
CA SER A 19 32.00 8.90 -27.45
C SER A 19 31.56 7.43 -27.41
N MET A 20 31.95 6.64 -28.38
CA MET A 20 31.73 5.18 -28.38
C MET A 20 32.30 4.54 -27.11
N ARG A 21 33.44 5.04 -26.62
CA ARG A 21 34.07 4.54 -25.42
C ARG A 21 33.20 4.83 -24.17
N ASP A 22 32.63 6.05 -24.06
CA ASP A 22 31.77 6.44 -22.95
C ASP A 22 30.51 5.55 -22.93
N ILE A 23 29.90 5.28 -24.09
CA ILE A 23 28.76 4.39 -24.22
C ILE A 23 29.14 2.96 -23.78
N MET A 24 30.26 2.43 -24.21
CA MET A 24 30.72 1.11 -23.79
C MET A 24 30.95 1.00 -22.29
N GLU A 25 31.57 2.03 -21.68
CA GLU A 25 31.77 2.09 -20.24
C GLU A 25 30.44 2.21 -19.48
N LEU A 26 29.48 2.99 -19.98
CA LEU A 26 28.14 3.12 -19.42
C LEU A 26 27.42 1.77 -19.41
N LEU A 27 27.40 1.05 -20.54
CA LEU A 27 26.75 -0.26 -20.65
C LEU A 27 27.42 -1.31 -19.73
N LYS A 28 28.75 -1.28 -19.60
CA LYS A 28 29.48 -2.16 -18.66
C LYS A 28 29.19 -1.83 -17.22
N SER A 29 28.99 -0.55 -16.86
CA SER A 29 28.71 -0.14 -15.50
C SER A 29 27.37 -0.69 -14.98
N GLY A 30 26.38 -0.90 -15.85
CA GLY A 30 25.04 -1.32 -15.52
C GLY A 30 24.22 -0.23 -14.79
N LYS A 31 24.64 1.03 -14.85
CA LYS A 31 23.91 2.17 -14.28
C LYS A 31 22.72 2.54 -15.18
N SER A 32 21.71 1.68 -15.21
CA SER A 32 20.47 1.89 -15.95
C SER A 32 19.61 2.99 -15.33
N VAL A 33 18.70 3.54 -16.14
CA VAL A 33 17.68 4.46 -15.68
C VAL A 33 16.80 3.78 -14.63
N MET A 34 16.63 4.41 -13.49
CA MET A 34 15.80 3.91 -12.39
C MET A 34 14.48 4.68 -12.34
N TYR A 35 13.41 3.93 -12.31
CA TYR A 35 12.05 4.43 -12.09
C TYR A 35 11.63 4.21 -10.64
N SER A 36 10.62 4.94 -10.19
CA SER A 36 10.03 4.73 -8.87
C SER A 36 8.51 4.63 -8.97
N LEU A 37 7.95 3.76 -8.14
CA LEU A 37 6.52 3.60 -7.92
C LEU A 37 6.26 3.76 -6.42
N THR A 38 5.54 4.80 -6.02
CA THR A 38 5.15 5.02 -4.63
C THR A 38 3.71 4.61 -4.41
N VAL A 39 3.50 3.72 -3.46
CA VAL A 39 2.19 3.35 -2.91
C VAL A 39 2.12 3.95 -1.49
N PRO A 40 1.47 5.10 -1.31
CA PRO A 40 1.39 5.75 0.01
C PRO A 40 0.42 5.03 0.95
N GLU A 41 0.54 5.33 2.24
CA GLU A 41 -0.33 4.84 3.29
C GLU A 41 -1.79 5.25 3.08
N GLY A 42 -2.71 4.48 3.63
CA GLY A 42 -4.14 4.76 3.63
C GLY A 42 -4.86 4.56 2.29
N LEU A 43 -4.20 4.04 1.25
CA LEU A 43 -4.88 3.62 0.04
C LEU A 43 -5.64 2.30 0.25
N THR A 44 -6.75 2.15 -0.46
CA THR A 44 -7.38 0.85 -0.67
C THR A 44 -6.58 0.05 -1.70
N VAL A 45 -6.79 -1.26 -1.74
CA VAL A 45 -6.16 -2.12 -2.75
C VAL A 45 -6.51 -1.66 -4.16
N GLU A 46 -7.77 -1.27 -4.43
CA GLU A 46 -8.19 -0.76 -5.74
C GLU A 46 -7.40 0.48 -6.15
N GLN A 47 -7.21 1.44 -5.24
CA GLN A 47 -6.44 2.66 -5.48
C GLN A 47 -4.94 2.37 -5.68
N ALA A 48 -4.39 1.44 -4.90
CA ALA A 48 -2.99 1.01 -5.05
C ALA A 48 -2.76 0.33 -6.42
N LEU A 49 -3.66 -0.58 -6.81
CA LEU A 49 -3.60 -1.24 -8.12
C LEU A 49 -3.75 -0.26 -9.28
N GLN A 50 -4.61 0.76 -9.14
CA GLN A 50 -4.73 1.81 -10.14
C GLN A 50 -3.41 2.57 -10.33
N ARG A 51 -2.70 2.92 -9.24
CA ARG A 51 -1.37 3.55 -9.33
C ARG A 51 -0.35 2.68 -10.05
N ILE A 52 -0.38 1.37 -9.81
CA ILE A 52 0.50 0.42 -10.50
C ILE A 52 0.14 0.35 -11.99
N ALA A 53 -1.15 0.33 -12.31
CA ALA A 53 -1.63 0.30 -13.69
C ALA A 53 -1.21 1.54 -14.50
N GLU A 54 -1.24 2.72 -13.87
CA GLU A 54 -0.91 4.01 -14.47
C GLU A 54 0.61 4.21 -14.67
N GLN A 55 1.46 3.37 -14.07
CA GLN A 55 2.92 3.49 -14.21
C GLN A 55 3.38 3.05 -15.59
N ALA A 56 3.67 4.03 -16.46
CA ALA A 56 3.99 3.81 -17.87
C ALA A 56 5.31 3.04 -18.12
N ALA A 57 6.22 3.04 -17.14
CA ALA A 57 7.50 2.34 -17.26
C ALA A 57 7.43 0.85 -16.88
N LEU A 58 6.26 0.37 -16.42
CA LEU A 58 6.03 -1.04 -16.13
C LEU A 58 5.42 -1.75 -17.33
N ASP A 59 5.85 -3.00 -17.54
CA ASP A 59 5.37 -3.87 -18.59
C ASP A 59 4.28 -4.84 -18.10
N GLY A 60 3.62 -5.51 -19.06
CA GLY A 60 2.63 -6.56 -18.81
C GLY A 60 1.30 -6.06 -18.27
N ASP A 61 0.35 -6.98 -18.16
CA ASP A 61 -0.99 -6.72 -17.66
C ASP A 61 -1.03 -6.69 -16.13
N MET A 62 -2.14 -6.14 -15.59
CA MET A 62 -2.43 -6.22 -14.17
C MET A 62 -2.76 -7.65 -13.75
N PRO A 63 -2.48 -8.05 -12.49
CA PRO A 63 -2.89 -9.34 -11.96
C PRO A 63 -4.39 -9.59 -12.14
N ALA A 64 -4.76 -10.81 -12.54
CA ALA A 64 -6.16 -11.20 -12.72
C ALA A 64 -6.92 -11.27 -11.38
N THR A 65 -6.23 -11.51 -10.28
CA THR A 65 -6.81 -11.61 -8.94
C THR A 65 -6.53 -10.34 -8.16
N ILE A 66 -7.59 -9.72 -7.63
CA ILE A 66 -7.48 -8.57 -6.73
C ILE A 66 -7.11 -9.08 -5.34
N PRO A 67 -5.98 -8.63 -4.75
CA PRO A 67 -5.60 -8.98 -3.40
C PRO A 67 -6.61 -8.46 -2.35
N PRO A 68 -6.68 -9.08 -1.17
CA PRO A 68 -7.54 -8.57 -0.08
C PRO A 68 -7.02 -7.23 0.46
N GLU A 69 -7.92 -6.43 1.05
CA GLU A 69 -7.55 -5.17 1.71
C GLU A 69 -6.52 -5.41 2.83
N GLY A 70 -5.59 -4.47 2.96
CA GLY A 70 -4.52 -4.54 3.95
C GLY A 70 -3.37 -5.50 3.59
N SER A 71 -3.41 -6.16 2.42
CA SER A 71 -2.37 -7.12 2.00
C SER A 71 -1.22 -6.51 1.21
N LEU A 72 -1.31 -5.26 0.77
CA LEU A 72 -0.25 -4.56 0.04
C LEU A 72 0.54 -3.64 0.96
N ALA A 73 1.86 -3.74 0.92
CA ALA A 73 2.74 -2.81 1.64
C ALA A 73 2.65 -1.41 1.04
N THR A 74 2.90 -0.43 1.88
CA THR A 74 3.06 0.98 1.48
C THR A 74 4.54 1.30 1.43
N ASP A 75 5.05 1.54 0.23
CA ASP A 75 6.48 1.77 0.00
C ASP A 75 6.73 2.50 -1.32
N THR A 76 7.98 2.92 -1.53
CA THR A 76 8.50 3.38 -2.81
C THR A 76 9.41 2.33 -3.42
N LEU A 77 8.88 1.58 -4.37
CA LEU A 77 9.64 0.58 -5.11
C LEU A 77 10.47 1.25 -6.21
N ARG A 78 11.74 0.88 -6.30
CA ARG A 78 12.63 1.26 -7.41
C ARG A 78 12.78 0.10 -8.37
N PHE A 79 12.70 0.39 -9.67
CA PHE A 79 12.77 -0.64 -10.71
C PHE A 79 13.40 -0.09 -11.99
N THR A 80 13.77 -0.97 -12.89
CA THR A 80 14.27 -0.64 -14.24
C THR A 80 13.23 -1.02 -15.29
N ARG A 81 13.35 -0.47 -16.49
CA ARG A 81 12.53 -0.88 -17.64
C ARG A 81 12.57 -2.40 -17.82
N GLY A 82 11.46 -3.03 -18.16
CA GLY A 82 11.28 -4.47 -18.23
C GLY A 82 10.73 -5.11 -16.96
N ALA A 83 10.61 -4.35 -15.87
CA ALA A 83 9.86 -4.81 -14.69
C ALA A 83 8.36 -4.84 -15.00
N THR A 84 7.67 -5.86 -14.48
CA THR A 84 6.23 -6.04 -14.74
C THR A 84 5.36 -5.57 -13.59
N ARG A 85 4.10 -5.24 -13.91
CA ARG A 85 3.07 -4.91 -12.91
C ARG A 85 2.87 -6.04 -11.92
N GLN A 86 2.87 -7.28 -12.39
CA GLN A 86 2.78 -8.47 -11.53
C GLN A 86 3.92 -8.50 -10.50
N GLN A 87 5.17 -8.27 -10.93
CA GLN A 87 6.31 -8.25 -10.00
C GLN A 87 6.19 -7.17 -8.92
N MET A 88 5.63 -5.99 -9.26
CA MET A 88 5.39 -4.95 -8.26
C MET A 88 4.34 -5.38 -7.23
N VAL A 89 3.23 -5.97 -7.68
CA VAL A 89 2.19 -6.47 -6.78
C VAL A 89 2.73 -7.60 -5.90
N ASP A 90 3.44 -8.58 -6.48
CA ASP A 90 4.01 -9.71 -5.72
C ASP A 90 5.00 -9.22 -4.64
N LYS A 91 5.80 -8.22 -4.98
CA LYS A 91 6.73 -7.63 -4.02
C LYS A 91 6.00 -6.94 -2.88
N LEU A 92 4.98 -6.12 -3.16
CA LEU A 92 4.20 -5.45 -2.13
C LEU A 92 3.46 -6.45 -1.22
N LEU A 93 2.95 -7.55 -1.79
CA LEU A 93 2.35 -8.65 -1.01
C LEU A 93 3.36 -9.31 -0.06
N ALA A 94 4.54 -9.63 -0.58
CA ALA A 94 5.60 -10.28 0.21
C ALA A 94 6.12 -9.36 1.32
N ASP A 95 6.31 -8.08 1.02
CA ASP A 95 6.80 -7.09 1.99
C ASP A 95 5.76 -6.86 3.09
N GLN A 96 4.47 -6.75 2.75
CA GLN A 96 3.38 -6.62 3.73
C GLN A 96 3.28 -7.82 4.64
N LYS A 97 3.29 -9.02 4.08
CA LYS A 97 3.25 -10.26 4.85
C LYS A 97 4.38 -10.30 5.88
N LYS A 98 5.61 -10.03 5.44
CA LYS A 98 6.79 -10.01 6.31
C LYS A 98 6.67 -8.94 7.41
N LEU A 99 6.23 -7.73 7.06
CA LEU A 99 6.06 -6.63 8.01
C LEU A 99 5.02 -7.00 9.08
N VAL A 100 3.86 -7.48 8.65
CA VAL A 100 2.76 -7.82 9.56
C VAL A 100 3.15 -8.98 10.49
N GLU A 101 3.81 -10.03 9.98
CA GLU A 101 4.31 -11.14 10.78
C GLU A 101 5.33 -10.66 11.83
N ASP A 102 6.29 -9.82 11.44
CA ASP A 102 7.32 -9.29 12.34
C ASP A 102 6.73 -8.40 13.44
N VAL A 103 5.81 -7.50 13.09
CA VAL A 103 5.14 -6.63 14.07
C VAL A 103 4.24 -7.43 15.00
N TRP A 104 3.49 -8.41 14.48
CA TRP A 104 2.61 -9.27 15.28
C TRP A 104 3.38 -10.09 16.32
N GLN A 105 4.54 -10.61 15.96
CA GLN A 105 5.40 -11.34 16.92
C GLN A 105 5.91 -10.46 18.07
N ARG A 106 6.10 -9.16 17.82
CA ARG A 106 6.59 -8.19 18.81
C ARG A 106 5.48 -7.45 19.56
N ARG A 107 4.21 -7.82 19.35
CA ARG A 107 3.08 -7.18 20.03
C ARG A 107 3.14 -7.34 21.54
N ALA A 108 2.50 -6.42 22.25
CA ALA A 108 2.31 -6.57 23.69
C ALA A 108 1.47 -7.84 23.99
N PRO A 109 1.84 -8.63 25.01
CA PRO A 109 1.17 -9.90 25.30
C PRO A 109 -0.30 -9.75 25.70
N ASP A 110 -0.67 -8.60 26.23
CA ASP A 110 -2.02 -8.23 26.70
C ASP A 110 -2.84 -7.46 25.65
N LEU A 111 -2.38 -7.40 24.39
CA LEU A 111 -3.12 -6.74 23.33
C LEU A 111 -4.47 -7.45 23.10
N PRO A 112 -5.62 -6.75 23.25
CA PRO A 112 -6.94 -7.36 23.18
C PRO A 112 -7.40 -7.58 21.73
N LEU A 113 -6.57 -8.23 20.93
CA LEU A 113 -6.85 -8.61 19.53
C LEU A 113 -6.61 -10.11 19.38
N ALA A 114 -7.57 -10.81 18.78
CA ALA A 114 -7.56 -12.27 18.73
C ALA A 114 -6.55 -12.83 17.71
N ASN A 115 -6.32 -12.12 16.61
CA ASN A 115 -5.51 -12.60 15.51
C ASN A 115 -4.86 -11.44 14.74
N VAL A 116 -4.04 -11.80 13.76
CA VAL A 116 -3.31 -10.85 12.92
C VAL A 116 -4.23 -10.04 12.00
N ASP A 117 -5.35 -10.60 11.58
CA ASP A 117 -6.29 -9.91 10.70
C ASP A 117 -7.00 -8.77 11.45
N ASP A 118 -7.44 -9.01 12.69
CA ASP A 118 -7.99 -7.96 13.56
C ASP A 118 -6.97 -6.83 13.80
N PHE A 119 -5.69 -7.19 13.94
CA PHE A 119 -4.62 -6.21 14.07
C PHE A 119 -4.48 -5.33 12.83
N VAL A 120 -4.48 -5.90 11.62
CA VAL A 120 -4.41 -5.15 10.36
C VAL A 120 -5.66 -4.29 10.17
N ILE A 121 -6.85 -4.82 10.49
CA ILE A 121 -8.11 -4.06 10.43
C ILE A 121 -8.05 -2.84 11.36
N LEU A 122 -7.63 -3.02 12.61
CA LEU A 122 -7.52 -1.89 13.55
C LEU A 122 -6.48 -0.87 13.08
N ALA A 123 -5.34 -1.32 12.57
CA ALA A 123 -4.31 -0.45 12.02
C ALA A 123 -4.85 0.38 10.85
N SER A 124 -5.68 -0.20 9.97
CA SER A 124 -6.31 0.52 8.85
C SER A 124 -7.27 1.62 9.31
N ILE A 125 -8.00 1.39 10.39
CA ILE A 125 -8.88 2.40 11.00
C ILE A 125 -8.05 3.55 11.59
N VAL A 126 -7.01 3.22 12.36
CA VAL A 126 -6.10 4.22 12.96
C VAL A 126 -5.44 5.09 11.88
N GLU A 127 -4.98 4.48 10.78
CA GLU A 127 -4.37 5.19 9.66
C GLU A 127 -5.34 6.20 9.02
N LYS A 128 -6.62 5.87 8.94
CA LYS A 128 -7.64 6.74 8.35
C LYS A 128 -8.17 7.81 9.30
N GLU A 129 -7.98 7.66 10.62
CA GLU A 129 -8.39 8.64 11.64
C GLU A 129 -7.37 9.77 11.80
N THR A 130 -6.07 9.49 11.66
CA THR A 130 -5.03 10.51 11.80
C THR A 130 -3.87 10.30 10.84
N GLY A 131 -3.50 11.38 10.14
CA GLY A 131 -2.28 11.43 9.35
C GLY A 131 -1.02 11.77 10.17
N LYS A 132 -1.16 12.00 11.50
CA LYS A 132 -0.05 12.40 12.35
C LYS A 132 0.53 11.20 13.10
N GLY A 133 1.81 10.92 12.85
CA GLY A 133 2.49 9.77 13.45
C GLY A 133 2.52 9.78 14.98
N ASP A 134 2.64 10.95 15.61
CA ASP A 134 2.66 11.14 17.06
C ASP A 134 1.29 10.97 17.75
N GLU A 135 0.19 11.04 16.99
CA GLU A 135 -1.17 10.80 17.50
C GLU A 135 -1.61 9.34 17.39
N ARG A 136 -1.00 8.54 16.51
CA ARG A 136 -1.44 7.17 16.21
C ARG A 136 -1.57 6.29 17.45
N SER A 137 -0.62 6.37 18.39
CA SER A 137 -0.68 5.58 19.63
C SER A 137 -1.89 5.94 20.50
N ARG A 138 -2.25 7.22 20.58
CA ARG A 138 -3.43 7.68 21.35
C ARG A 138 -4.72 7.26 20.67
N VAL A 139 -4.81 7.39 19.36
CA VAL A 139 -5.97 6.95 18.58
C VAL A 139 -6.16 5.44 18.71
N ALA A 140 -5.09 4.65 18.58
CA ALA A 140 -5.13 3.21 18.78
C ALA A 140 -5.61 2.84 20.19
N ALA A 141 -5.11 3.52 21.24
CA ALA A 141 -5.54 3.28 22.61
C ALA A 141 -7.03 3.56 22.82
N VAL A 142 -7.62 4.57 22.16
CA VAL A 142 -9.07 4.84 22.22
C VAL A 142 -9.86 3.66 21.65
N PHE A 143 -9.47 3.14 20.48
CA PHE A 143 -10.16 2.00 19.87
C PHE A 143 -9.98 0.71 20.67
N LEU A 144 -8.78 0.41 21.15
CA LEU A 144 -8.53 -0.74 22.01
C LEU A 144 -9.35 -0.70 23.30
N ASN A 145 -9.45 0.47 23.94
CA ASN A 145 -10.29 0.66 25.12
C ASN A 145 -11.79 0.48 24.81
N ARG A 146 -12.26 0.92 23.63
CA ARG A 146 -13.64 0.68 23.20
C ARG A 146 -13.90 -0.81 22.99
N LEU A 147 -13.01 -1.51 22.29
CA LEU A 147 -13.09 -2.98 22.10
C LEU A 147 -13.15 -3.71 23.45
N ALA A 148 -12.24 -3.41 24.37
CA ALA A 148 -12.20 -4.02 25.70
C ALA A 148 -13.48 -3.80 26.52
N LYS A 149 -14.22 -2.72 26.24
CA LYS A 149 -15.50 -2.38 26.90
C LYS A 149 -16.73 -2.82 26.09
N GLY A 150 -16.57 -3.52 24.98
CA GLY A 150 -17.67 -3.89 24.08
C GLY A 150 -18.38 -2.70 23.44
N MET A 151 -17.68 -1.57 23.30
CA MET A 151 -18.24 -0.34 22.74
C MET A 151 -18.05 -0.32 21.21
N ARG A 152 -18.99 0.31 20.51
CA ARG A 152 -18.87 0.58 19.08
C ARG A 152 -17.70 1.50 18.80
N LEU A 153 -16.94 1.25 17.72
CA LEU A 153 -15.78 2.09 17.38
C LEU A 153 -16.17 3.49 16.89
N GLN A 154 -17.27 3.61 16.13
CA GLN A 154 -17.83 4.88 15.66
C GLN A 154 -16.80 5.70 14.85
N SER A 155 -16.21 5.06 13.86
CA SER A 155 -15.19 5.61 12.97
C SER A 155 -15.78 5.94 11.60
N ASP A 156 -15.70 7.19 11.16
CA ASP A 156 -16.24 7.67 9.88
C ASP A 156 -15.63 6.95 8.66
N PRO A 157 -14.33 6.65 8.60
CA PRO A 157 -13.74 5.86 7.52
C PRO A 157 -14.46 4.55 7.24
N THR A 158 -15.02 3.90 8.25
CA THR A 158 -15.76 2.63 8.10
C THR A 158 -17.10 2.82 7.38
N ILE A 159 -17.75 3.98 7.55
CA ILE A 159 -18.94 4.37 6.78
C ILE A 159 -18.56 4.57 5.33
N ILE A 160 -17.47 5.32 5.09
CA ILE A 160 -16.98 5.63 3.74
C ILE A 160 -16.70 4.33 2.99
N TYR A 161 -15.93 3.42 3.60
CA TYR A 161 -15.60 2.14 2.98
C TYR A 161 -16.86 1.28 2.74
N GLY A 162 -17.75 1.22 3.71
CA GLY A 162 -19.00 0.46 3.60
C GLY A 162 -19.94 0.94 2.48
N LEU A 163 -19.90 2.22 2.13
CA LEU A 163 -20.76 2.83 1.11
C LEU A 163 -20.13 2.84 -0.28
N PHE A 164 -18.83 3.05 -0.37
CA PHE A 164 -18.14 3.33 -1.63
C PHE A 164 -17.10 2.26 -2.00
N GLY A 165 -16.83 1.33 -1.08
CA GLY A 165 -15.81 0.30 -1.30
C GLY A 165 -14.42 0.87 -1.55
N GLY A 166 -13.62 0.14 -2.32
CA GLY A 166 -12.25 0.50 -2.65
C GLY A 166 -12.07 1.78 -3.45
N LYS A 167 -13.12 2.27 -4.12
CA LYS A 167 -13.07 3.54 -4.88
C LYS A 167 -12.97 4.77 -3.98
N GLY A 168 -13.44 4.65 -2.74
CA GLY A 168 -13.52 5.77 -1.82
C GLY A 168 -14.66 6.75 -2.11
N LYS A 169 -14.85 7.68 -1.19
CA LYS A 169 -15.89 8.71 -1.29
C LYS A 169 -15.53 9.76 -2.35
N PRO A 170 -16.50 10.21 -3.21
CA PRO A 170 -16.29 11.37 -4.07
C PRO A 170 -15.83 12.60 -3.27
N ALA A 171 -14.89 13.36 -3.84
CA ALA A 171 -14.23 14.46 -3.13
C ALA A 171 -15.19 15.56 -2.64
N ASP A 172 -16.22 15.84 -3.43
CA ASP A 172 -17.22 16.89 -3.22
C ASP A 172 -18.44 16.45 -2.41
N ARG A 173 -18.51 15.16 -2.02
CA ARG A 173 -19.65 14.60 -1.28
C ARG A 173 -19.34 14.54 0.24
N PRO A 174 -20.11 15.24 1.10
CA PRO A 174 -20.01 15.08 2.56
C PRO A 174 -20.60 13.74 3.02
N ILE A 175 -20.31 13.35 4.25
CA ILE A 175 -21.03 12.27 4.94
C ILE A 175 -22.33 12.86 5.51
N TYR A 176 -23.47 12.27 5.14
CA TYR A 176 -24.79 12.68 5.63
C TYR A 176 -25.22 11.85 6.83
N GLN A 177 -26.16 12.39 7.60
CA GLN A 177 -26.79 11.67 8.72
C GLN A 177 -27.43 10.34 8.28
N SER A 178 -27.96 10.28 7.06
CA SER A 178 -28.49 9.05 6.47
C SER A 178 -27.40 7.99 6.23
N ASP A 179 -26.18 8.40 5.93
CA ASP A 179 -25.05 7.50 5.71
C ASP A 179 -24.64 6.79 7.02
N ILE A 180 -24.62 7.54 8.13
CA ILE A 180 -24.31 7.00 9.47
C ILE A 180 -25.31 5.91 9.88
N LYS A 181 -26.57 6.05 9.46
CA LYS A 181 -27.66 5.11 9.77
C LYS A 181 -27.77 3.94 8.78
N LYS A 182 -26.99 3.94 7.69
CA LYS A 182 -27.10 2.92 6.65
C LYS A 182 -26.37 1.64 7.09
N PRO A 183 -27.06 0.49 7.17
CA PRO A 183 -26.43 -0.76 7.56
C PRO A 183 -25.49 -1.25 6.47
N THR A 184 -24.23 -1.44 6.85
CA THR A 184 -23.22 -2.14 6.04
C THR A 184 -22.39 -3.03 6.97
N PRO A 185 -21.71 -4.05 6.47
CA PRO A 185 -20.85 -4.90 7.30
C PRO A 185 -19.68 -4.14 7.97
N TYR A 186 -19.39 -2.92 7.50
CA TYR A 186 -18.27 -2.10 7.97
C TYR A 186 -18.70 -0.97 8.91
N ASN A 187 -20.00 -0.64 8.99
CA ASN A 187 -20.46 0.53 9.71
C ASN A 187 -20.33 0.37 11.22
N THR A 188 -19.24 0.86 11.80
CA THR A 188 -18.91 0.78 13.23
C THR A 188 -19.76 1.70 14.12
N TYR A 189 -20.71 2.46 13.57
CA TYR A 189 -21.76 3.15 14.34
C TYR A 189 -22.92 2.23 14.69
N LEU A 190 -23.09 1.13 13.97
CA LEU A 190 -24.21 0.19 14.12
C LEU A 190 -23.80 -1.18 14.65
N ILE A 191 -22.57 -1.61 14.39
CA ILE A 191 -22.03 -2.88 14.87
C ILE A 191 -21.15 -2.67 16.10
N ASN A 192 -21.17 -3.64 17.01
CA ASN A 192 -20.27 -3.64 18.16
C ASN A 192 -18.86 -4.04 17.71
N GLY A 193 -17.85 -3.52 18.40
CA GLY A 193 -16.47 -3.88 18.17
C GLY A 193 -16.11 -5.21 18.84
#